data_612894f926533a711728e2873d52f962
#
_entry.id   612894f926533a711728e2873d52f962
#
_cell.length_a   1.000
_cell.length_b   1.000
_cell.length_c   1.000
_cell.angle_alpha   90.00
_cell.angle_beta   90.00
_cell.angle_gamma   90.00
#
_symmetry.space_group_name_H-M   'P 1'
#
loop_
_entity.id
_entity.type
_entity.pdbx_description
1 polymer ?
#
loop_
_entity_poly.entity_id
_entity_poly.type
_entity_poly.pdbx_seq_one_letter_code
_entity_poly.pdbx_strand_id
1 'polypeptide(L)'
;MLFRSKGKGVTREKDYSDIDGLITDESGVLLACFFADCVPLYFVDPVHHAIGLAHSGWRGTVGRMGQKMIDSMSHAFGTRPEAVQAAIGPSICQSCYEVSEEVAVAFAKQFTPGRKLAVEYLQRYQQEITETDIDNCLLQDKGNGKYQLDLWYANYCVMREAGIPAEQIAVTDICTCCNPQFLFSHRASHGRRGNLGAFLMLR
;
A
#
# COMPACT_ATOMS: atom_id res chain seq x y z
N MET A 1 6.60 10.05 -9.52
CA MET A 1 7.78 10.50 -10.29
C MET A 1 8.13 9.47 -11.34
N LEU A 2 8.39 9.89 -12.56
CA LEU A 2 8.73 9.01 -13.68
C LEU A 2 10.24 8.79 -13.71
N PHE A 3 10.69 7.53 -13.65
CA PHE A 3 12.09 7.18 -13.90
C PHE A 3 12.24 6.46 -15.25
N ARG A 4 12.72 7.17 -16.25
CA ARG A 4 13.17 6.62 -17.53
C ARG A 4 14.69 6.41 -17.59
N SER A 5 15.35 6.34 -16.43
CA SER A 5 16.81 6.24 -16.36
C SER A 5 17.23 5.01 -15.57
N LYS A 6 17.53 3.93 -16.27
CA LYS A 6 18.08 2.71 -15.69
C LYS A 6 19.33 3.01 -14.85
N GLY A 7 19.37 2.48 -13.64
CA GLY A 7 20.50 2.60 -12.71
C GLY A 7 20.59 3.92 -11.92
N LYS A 8 19.60 4.82 -12.04
CA LYS A 8 19.59 6.07 -11.29
C LYS A 8 19.49 5.82 -9.78
N GLY A 9 20.38 6.41 -9.01
CA GLY A 9 20.48 6.18 -7.57
C GLY A 9 21.20 4.89 -7.15
N VAL A 10 21.62 4.04 -8.12
CA VAL A 10 22.38 2.80 -7.88
C VAL A 10 23.72 2.84 -8.60
N THR A 11 23.71 2.97 -9.93
CA THR A 11 24.93 3.07 -10.79
C THR A 11 25.16 4.45 -11.35
N ARG A 12 24.21 5.36 -11.16
CA ARG A 12 24.26 6.77 -11.52
C ARG A 12 23.94 7.63 -10.31
N GLU A 13 24.31 8.90 -10.35
CA GLU A 13 24.05 9.84 -9.27
C GLU A 13 22.56 9.92 -8.91
N LYS A 14 22.29 9.99 -7.61
CA LYS A 14 20.94 10.20 -7.05
C LYS A 14 20.63 11.70 -7.06
N ASP A 15 19.81 12.13 -7.99
CA ASP A 15 19.34 13.51 -8.11
C ASP A 15 17.86 13.69 -7.68
N TYR A 16 17.41 12.83 -6.74
CA TYR A 16 16.06 12.85 -6.20
C TYR A 16 16.05 12.63 -4.69
N SER A 17 15.07 13.20 -4.00
CA SER A 17 14.77 13.01 -2.57
C SER A 17 13.28 12.82 -2.37
N ASP A 18 12.91 12.21 -1.23
CA ASP A 18 11.52 12.06 -0.78
C ASP A 18 10.59 11.41 -1.81
N ILE A 19 11.08 10.33 -2.43
CA ILE A 19 10.37 9.56 -3.44
C ILE A 19 9.96 8.23 -2.84
N ASP A 20 8.65 8.02 -2.69
CA ASP A 20 8.05 6.77 -2.23
C ASP A 20 7.38 5.95 -3.35
N GLY A 21 7.35 6.44 -4.60
CA GLY A 21 6.74 5.76 -5.74
C GLY A 21 7.57 5.87 -7.02
N LEU A 22 7.69 4.75 -7.74
CA LEU A 22 8.43 4.60 -8.98
C LEU A 22 7.51 3.99 -10.04
N ILE A 23 7.61 4.48 -11.29
CA ILE A 23 6.89 3.92 -12.45
C ILE A 23 7.82 3.78 -13.64
N THR A 24 7.60 2.79 -14.51
CA THR A 24 8.33 2.61 -15.76
C THR A 24 7.53 1.82 -16.79
N ASP A 25 7.80 2.09 -18.08
CA ASP A 25 7.38 1.33 -19.26
C ASP A 25 8.57 0.66 -19.96
N GLU A 26 9.79 0.77 -19.40
CA GLU A 26 11.01 0.21 -19.98
C GLU A 26 11.28 -1.22 -19.47
N SER A 27 11.43 -2.18 -20.39
CA SER A 27 11.86 -3.54 -20.07
C SER A 27 13.28 -3.56 -19.48
N GLY A 28 13.50 -4.45 -18.51
CA GLY A 28 14.79 -4.60 -17.83
C GLY A 28 15.13 -3.50 -16.82
N VAL A 29 14.20 -2.55 -16.56
CA VAL A 29 14.31 -1.61 -15.44
C VAL A 29 13.71 -2.25 -14.20
N LEU A 30 14.53 -2.50 -13.17
CA LEU A 30 14.09 -3.02 -11.88
C LEU A 30 13.67 -1.88 -10.96
N LEU A 31 12.40 -1.84 -10.60
CA LEU A 31 11.90 -1.00 -9.52
C LEU A 31 12.16 -1.70 -8.19
N ALA A 32 12.64 -0.97 -7.19
CA ALA A 32 12.90 -1.49 -5.86
C ALA A 32 12.46 -0.50 -4.78
N CYS A 33 11.79 -0.99 -3.73
CA CYS A 33 11.56 -0.25 -2.50
C CYS A 33 11.86 -1.11 -1.27
N PHE A 34 12.19 -0.47 -0.16
CA PHE A 34 12.57 -1.14 1.08
C PHE A 34 11.66 -0.69 2.22
N PHE A 35 11.24 -1.64 3.04
CA PHE A 35 10.27 -1.40 4.10
C PHE A 35 10.44 -2.39 5.25
N ALA A 36 9.79 -2.14 6.36
CA ALA A 36 9.49 -3.11 7.41
C ALA A 36 8.23 -2.61 8.12
N ASP A 37 7.14 -3.37 7.98
CA ASP A 37 5.76 -3.09 8.39
C ASP A 37 4.97 -2.15 7.45
N CYS A 38 5.60 -1.17 6.81
CA CYS A 38 4.91 -0.34 5.82
C CYS A 38 4.46 -1.15 4.60
N VAL A 39 3.46 -0.66 3.90
CA VAL A 39 2.80 -1.39 2.79
C VAL A 39 3.53 -1.16 1.47
N PRO A 40 4.06 -2.20 0.81
CA PRO A 40 4.47 -2.12 -0.58
C PRO A 40 3.24 -2.25 -1.49
N LEU A 41 3.07 -1.31 -2.42
CA LEU A 41 2.00 -1.30 -3.40
C LEU A 41 2.57 -1.60 -4.78
N TYR A 42 1.98 -2.57 -5.46
CA TYR A 42 2.36 -3.00 -6.81
C TYR A 42 1.26 -2.65 -7.80
N PHE A 43 1.65 -2.16 -8.98
CA PHE A 43 0.75 -1.79 -10.07
C PHE A 43 1.29 -2.35 -11.38
N VAL A 44 0.44 -3.02 -12.15
CA VAL A 44 0.75 -3.54 -13.48
C VAL A 44 -0.33 -3.10 -14.44
N ASP A 45 0.05 -2.40 -15.49
CA ASP A 45 -0.80 -2.09 -16.62
C ASP A 45 -0.39 -2.96 -17.81
N PRO A 46 -1.12 -4.04 -18.08
CA PRO A 46 -0.79 -4.95 -19.19
C PRO A 46 -1.10 -4.34 -20.57
N VAL A 47 -1.95 -3.30 -20.63
CA VAL A 47 -2.35 -2.66 -21.88
C VAL A 47 -1.24 -1.74 -22.41
N HIS A 48 -0.64 -0.94 -21.53
CA HIS A 48 0.42 0.01 -21.88
C HIS A 48 1.82 -0.52 -21.55
N HIS A 49 1.92 -1.80 -21.11
CA HIS A 49 3.18 -2.42 -20.74
C HIS A 49 3.96 -1.60 -19.71
N ALA A 50 3.27 -1.17 -18.67
CA ALA A 50 3.83 -0.28 -17.64
C ALA A 50 3.65 -0.86 -16.23
N ILE A 51 4.57 -0.53 -15.35
CA ILE A 51 4.56 -0.97 -13.95
C ILE A 51 4.80 0.19 -12.99
N GLY A 52 4.29 0.02 -11.77
CA GLY A 52 4.52 0.91 -10.65
C GLY A 52 4.80 0.16 -9.36
N LEU A 53 5.68 0.69 -8.54
CA LEU A 53 6.00 0.18 -7.21
C LEU A 53 6.10 1.34 -6.23
N ALA A 54 5.39 1.25 -5.09
CA ALA A 54 5.40 2.31 -4.10
C ALA A 54 5.52 1.78 -2.66
N HIS A 55 6.12 2.59 -1.81
CA HIS A 55 6.14 2.44 -0.37
C HIS A 55 5.02 3.30 0.24
N SER A 56 4.10 2.67 0.97
CA SER A 56 2.96 3.34 1.59
C SER A 56 2.90 3.05 3.10
N GLY A 57 3.71 3.77 3.87
CA GLY A 57 3.52 3.87 5.32
C GLY A 57 2.27 4.70 5.65
N TRP A 58 1.96 4.93 6.92
CA TRP A 58 0.76 5.66 7.31
C TRP A 58 0.67 7.07 6.68
N ARG A 59 1.79 7.81 6.57
CA ARG A 59 1.82 9.13 5.91
C ARG A 59 1.55 9.02 4.40
N GLY A 60 2.14 8.03 3.74
CA GLY A 60 1.90 7.74 2.33
C GLY A 60 0.43 7.35 2.07
N THR A 61 -0.14 6.54 2.95
CA THR A 61 -1.54 6.12 2.88
C THR A 61 -2.49 7.30 3.06
N VAL A 62 -2.29 8.13 4.10
CA VAL A 62 -3.06 9.39 4.32
C VAL A 62 -2.86 10.33 3.13
N GLY A 63 -1.64 10.42 2.59
CA GLY A 63 -1.31 11.20 1.39
C GLY A 63 -1.80 10.57 0.08
N ARG A 64 -2.60 9.48 0.14
CA ARG A 64 -3.23 8.79 -1.00
C ARG A 64 -2.21 8.30 -2.03
N MET A 65 -1.17 7.59 -1.58
CA MET A 65 -0.08 7.10 -2.44
C MET A 65 -0.62 6.28 -3.63
N GLY A 66 -1.57 5.36 -3.41
CA GLY A 66 -2.16 4.56 -4.47
C GLY A 66 -2.79 5.41 -5.59
N GLN A 67 -3.53 6.48 -5.23
CA GLN A 67 -4.10 7.43 -6.19
C GLN A 67 -3.01 8.14 -6.99
N LYS A 68 -1.97 8.65 -6.30
CA LYS A 68 -0.84 9.33 -6.95
C LYS A 68 -0.10 8.43 -7.93
N MET A 69 0.00 7.12 -7.63
CA MET A 69 0.59 6.16 -8.55
C MET A 69 -0.24 6.03 -9.83
N ILE A 70 -1.56 5.87 -9.70
CA ILE A 70 -2.48 5.79 -10.85
C ILE A 70 -2.45 7.07 -11.67
N ASP A 71 -2.53 8.24 -11.03
CA ASP A 71 -2.44 9.54 -11.72
C ASP A 71 -1.13 9.67 -12.49
N SER A 72 -0.01 9.25 -11.88
CA SER A 72 1.31 9.30 -12.53
C SER A 72 1.41 8.35 -13.72
N MET A 73 0.90 7.12 -13.59
CA MET A 73 0.86 6.15 -14.69
C MET A 73 -0.07 6.61 -15.81
N SER A 74 -1.23 7.18 -15.45
CA SER A 74 -2.17 7.75 -16.43
C SER A 74 -1.56 8.90 -17.22
N HIS A 75 -0.89 9.81 -16.52
CA HIS A 75 -0.21 10.95 -17.15
C HIS A 75 0.97 10.53 -18.04
N ALA A 76 1.75 9.54 -17.59
CA ALA A 76 2.98 9.15 -18.27
C ALA A 76 2.78 8.17 -19.43
N PHE A 77 1.82 7.24 -19.27
CA PHE A 77 1.65 6.08 -20.15
C PHE A 77 0.26 5.97 -20.76
N GLY A 78 -0.70 6.82 -20.32
CA GLY A 78 -2.10 6.69 -20.73
C GLY A 78 -2.83 5.56 -20.02
N THR A 79 -2.27 5.04 -18.91
CA THR A 79 -2.88 3.98 -18.08
C THR A 79 -4.31 4.35 -17.68
N ARG A 80 -5.23 3.43 -17.89
CA ARG A 80 -6.60 3.54 -17.40
C ARG A 80 -6.75 2.71 -16.12
N PRO A 81 -7.30 3.26 -15.03
CA PRO A 81 -7.42 2.55 -13.76
C PRO A 81 -8.08 1.17 -13.88
N GLU A 82 -9.08 1.06 -14.77
CA GLU A 82 -9.83 -0.19 -14.99
C GLU A 82 -8.99 -1.31 -15.61
N ALA A 83 -7.84 -0.98 -16.21
CA ALA A 83 -6.93 -1.95 -16.79
C ALA A 83 -5.81 -2.38 -15.82
N VAL A 84 -5.65 -1.69 -14.68
CA VAL A 84 -4.55 -1.94 -13.75
C VAL A 84 -4.85 -3.13 -12.87
N GLN A 85 -3.89 -4.06 -12.80
CA GLN A 85 -3.82 -5.07 -11.75
C GLN A 85 -2.93 -4.54 -10.62
N ALA A 86 -3.43 -4.58 -9.39
CA ALA A 86 -2.73 -4.06 -8.22
C ALA A 86 -2.59 -5.10 -7.11
N ALA A 87 -1.56 -4.94 -6.28
CA ALA A 87 -1.41 -5.78 -5.09
C ALA A 87 -0.91 -4.96 -3.89
N ILE A 88 -1.46 -5.31 -2.73
CA ILE A 88 -1.02 -4.90 -1.41
C ILE A 88 -0.14 -6.03 -0.87
N GLY A 89 1.16 -5.77 -0.76
CA GLY A 89 2.13 -6.79 -0.35
C GLY A 89 2.21 -7.02 1.17
N PRO A 90 3.06 -7.96 1.60
CA PRO A 90 3.27 -8.28 3.01
C PRO A 90 3.62 -7.03 3.82
N SER A 91 2.88 -6.80 4.89
CA SER A 91 3.01 -5.62 5.77
C SER A 91 2.31 -5.85 7.10
N ILE A 92 2.29 -4.89 7.99
CA ILE A 92 1.69 -5.07 9.31
C ILE A 92 0.14 -5.12 9.22
N CYS A 93 -0.49 -6.10 9.88
CA CYS A 93 -1.94 -6.23 9.95
C CYS A 93 -2.54 -5.30 11.02
N GLN A 94 -3.86 -5.11 10.98
CA GLN A 94 -4.59 -4.26 11.93
C GLN A 94 -4.32 -4.64 13.39
N SER A 95 -4.42 -5.91 13.76
CA SER A 95 -4.25 -6.38 15.14
C SER A 95 -2.85 -6.13 15.72
N CYS A 96 -1.84 -5.96 14.87
CA CYS A 96 -0.46 -5.62 15.26
C CYS A 96 -0.15 -4.13 15.18
N TYR A 97 -0.96 -3.33 14.46
CA TYR A 97 -0.65 -1.94 14.18
C TYR A 97 -1.39 -0.97 15.09
N GLU A 98 -0.97 -0.92 16.36
CA GLU A 98 -1.42 0.10 17.30
C GLU A 98 -0.79 1.45 16.97
N VAL A 99 -1.63 2.49 16.93
CA VAL A 99 -1.26 3.88 16.62
C VAL A 99 -1.78 4.85 17.68
N SER A 100 -1.21 6.07 17.73
CA SER A 100 -1.68 7.14 18.59
C SER A 100 -2.93 7.81 18.03
N GLU A 101 -3.62 8.58 18.88
CA GLU A 101 -4.78 9.39 18.50
C GLU A 101 -4.46 10.37 17.35
N GLU A 102 -3.25 10.96 17.31
CA GLU A 102 -2.83 11.83 16.21
C GLU A 102 -2.94 11.13 14.85
N VAL A 103 -2.45 9.89 14.76
CA VAL A 103 -2.53 9.11 13.54
C VAL A 103 -3.97 8.72 13.22
N ALA A 104 -4.74 8.28 14.22
CA ALA A 104 -6.14 7.92 14.04
C ALA A 104 -6.97 9.09 13.52
N VAL A 105 -6.78 10.30 14.07
CA VAL A 105 -7.45 11.53 13.61
C VAL A 105 -7.06 11.87 12.17
N ALA A 106 -5.80 11.69 11.79
CA ALA A 106 -5.36 11.91 10.41
C ALA A 106 -6.09 10.98 9.44
N PHE A 107 -6.28 9.70 9.81
CA PHE A 107 -7.04 8.74 9.00
C PHE A 107 -8.54 9.07 8.99
N ALA A 108 -9.14 9.36 10.14
CA ALA A 108 -10.56 9.70 10.23
C ALA A 108 -10.95 10.93 9.38
N LYS A 109 -10.03 11.89 9.21
CA LYS A 109 -10.24 13.06 8.34
C LYS A 109 -10.17 12.75 6.85
N GLN A 110 -9.36 11.77 6.45
CA GLN A 110 -9.11 11.45 5.04
C GLN A 110 -9.95 10.28 4.53
N PHE A 111 -10.37 9.41 5.44
CA PHE A 111 -11.09 8.20 5.10
C PHE A 111 -12.47 8.22 5.76
N THR A 112 -13.48 8.39 4.97
CA THR A 112 -14.88 8.09 5.29
C THR A 112 -15.37 6.99 4.35
N PRO A 113 -14.75 5.78 4.40
CA PRO A 113 -15.12 4.72 3.48
C PRO A 113 -16.59 4.38 3.71
N GLY A 114 -17.34 4.42 2.62
CA GLY A 114 -18.74 4.03 2.68
C GLY A 114 -18.87 2.56 3.07
N ARG A 115 -19.97 2.21 3.75
CA ARG A 115 -20.34 0.83 4.12
C ARG A 115 -20.06 -0.19 3.00
N LYS A 116 -20.32 0.19 1.74
CA LYS A 116 -20.08 -0.67 0.58
C LYS A 116 -18.63 -1.15 0.46
N LEU A 117 -17.66 -0.26 0.62
CA LEU A 117 -16.24 -0.62 0.53
C LEU A 117 -15.80 -1.50 1.70
N ALA A 118 -16.31 -1.26 2.90
CA ALA A 118 -16.01 -2.09 4.06
C ALA A 118 -16.55 -3.52 3.85
N VAL A 119 -17.78 -3.67 3.42
CA VAL A 119 -18.37 -4.98 3.12
C VAL A 119 -17.59 -5.68 1.99
N GLU A 120 -17.29 -4.99 0.90
CA GLU A 120 -16.52 -5.52 -0.23
C GLU A 120 -15.15 -6.05 0.21
N TYR A 121 -14.46 -5.31 1.10
CA TYR A 121 -13.17 -5.73 1.63
C TYR A 121 -13.28 -6.93 2.57
N LEU A 122 -14.20 -6.89 3.54
CA LEU A 122 -14.37 -7.93 4.56
C LEU A 122 -14.85 -9.26 3.96
N GLN A 123 -15.64 -9.25 2.88
CA GLN A 123 -16.06 -10.46 2.16
C GLN A 123 -14.90 -11.31 1.62
N ARG A 124 -13.68 -10.77 1.57
CA ARG A 124 -12.47 -11.52 1.23
C ARG A 124 -12.05 -12.51 2.31
N TYR A 125 -12.45 -12.25 3.57
CA TYR A 125 -11.95 -12.97 4.74
C TYR A 125 -13.03 -13.73 5.48
N GLN A 126 -14.30 -13.31 5.37
CA GLN A 126 -15.39 -13.88 6.16
C GLN A 126 -16.72 -13.86 5.39
N GLN A 127 -17.58 -14.85 5.69
CA GLN A 127 -18.89 -14.97 5.06
C GLN A 127 -19.96 -14.14 5.76
N GLU A 128 -19.89 -14.05 7.09
CA GLU A 128 -20.81 -13.26 7.90
C GLU A 128 -20.11 -11.99 8.39
N ILE A 129 -20.70 -10.83 8.08
CA ILE A 129 -20.16 -9.51 8.41
C ILE A 129 -21.15 -8.80 9.32
N THR A 130 -20.70 -8.41 10.50
CA THR A 130 -21.49 -7.64 11.47
C THR A 130 -21.31 -6.14 11.31
N GLU A 131 -22.20 -5.34 11.93
CA GLU A 131 -22.03 -3.88 11.97
C GLU A 131 -20.72 -3.51 12.67
N THR A 132 -20.35 -4.21 13.73
CA THR A 132 -19.10 -4.00 14.47
C THR A 132 -17.88 -4.23 13.60
N ASP A 133 -17.89 -5.22 12.69
CA ASP A 133 -16.80 -5.46 11.74
C ASP A 133 -16.66 -4.29 10.79
N ILE A 134 -17.78 -3.75 10.32
CA ILE A 134 -17.80 -2.60 9.40
C ILE A 134 -17.26 -1.34 10.10
N ASP A 135 -17.73 -1.07 11.31
CA ASP A 135 -17.31 0.11 12.09
C ASP A 135 -15.83 0.07 12.46
N ASN A 136 -15.30 -1.11 12.75
CA ASN A 136 -13.90 -1.31 13.13
C ASN A 136 -12.97 -1.63 11.95
N CYS A 137 -13.46 -1.66 10.72
CA CYS A 137 -12.70 -2.08 9.54
C CYS A 137 -11.44 -1.24 9.30
N LEU A 138 -11.51 0.06 9.53
CA LEU A 138 -10.37 0.97 9.37
C LEU A 138 -9.64 1.19 10.70
N LEU A 139 -10.39 1.58 11.73
CA LEU A 139 -9.89 2.00 13.04
C LEU A 139 -10.72 1.33 14.13
N GLN A 140 -10.05 0.61 15.02
CA GLN A 140 -10.65 0.07 16.22
C GLN A 140 -10.12 0.81 17.44
N ASP A 141 -11.00 1.43 18.22
CA ASP A 141 -10.62 2.10 19.46
C ASP A 141 -10.22 1.06 20.53
N LYS A 142 -9.04 1.25 21.13
CA LYS A 142 -8.50 0.42 22.21
C LYS A 142 -8.62 1.10 23.57
N GLY A 143 -9.13 2.33 23.61
CA GLY A 143 -9.13 3.18 24.79
C GLY A 143 -7.78 3.87 25.02
N ASN A 144 -7.79 4.86 25.93
CA ASN A 144 -6.60 5.62 26.31
C ASN A 144 -5.85 6.30 25.14
N GLY A 145 -6.58 6.73 24.09
CA GLY A 145 -6.00 7.37 22.91
C GLY A 145 -5.17 6.43 22.03
N LYS A 146 -5.44 5.13 22.10
CA LYS A 146 -4.81 4.09 21.27
C LYS A 146 -5.82 3.45 20.34
N TYR A 147 -5.38 3.18 19.11
CA TYR A 147 -6.22 2.62 18.06
C TYR A 147 -5.48 1.51 17.30
N GLN A 148 -6.21 0.51 16.85
CA GLN A 148 -5.71 -0.44 15.84
C GLN A 148 -6.11 0.05 14.46
N LEU A 149 -5.12 0.22 13.57
CA LEU A 149 -5.30 0.76 12.22
C LEU A 149 -5.07 -0.32 11.17
N ASP A 150 -6.04 -0.49 10.25
CA ASP A 150 -5.88 -1.34 9.07
C ASP A 150 -5.31 -0.56 7.88
N LEU A 151 -3.99 -0.69 7.67
CA LEU A 151 -3.32 -0.10 6.50
C LEU A 151 -3.68 -0.83 5.19
N TRP A 152 -4.00 -2.12 5.25
CA TRP A 152 -4.41 -2.87 4.05
C TRP A 152 -5.74 -2.35 3.55
N TYR A 153 -6.72 -2.25 4.45
CA TYR A 153 -8.03 -1.69 4.11
C TYR A 153 -7.94 -0.24 3.62
N ALA A 154 -7.15 0.60 4.31
CA ALA A 154 -6.97 1.99 3.89
C ALA A 154 -6.40 2.11 2.47
N ASN A 155 -5.34 1.35 2.14
CA ASN A 155 -4.77 1.34 0.80
C ASN A 155 -5.71 0.71 -0.24
N TYR A 156 -6.48 -0.32 0.15
CA TYR A 156 -7.53 -0.89 -0.68
C TYR A 156 -8.57 0.19 -1.06
N CYS A 157 -9.08 0.95 -0.09
CA CYS A 157 -10.01 2.05 -0.36
C CYS A 157 -9.43 3.09 -1.33
N VAL A 158 -8.16 3.50 -1.13
CA VAL A 158 -7.49 4.45 -2.02
C VAL A 158 -7.43 3.93 -3.45
N MET A 159 -7.10 2.65 -3.65
CA MET A 159 -7.03 2.04 -4.99
C MET A 159 -8.43 1.91 -5.63
N ARG A 160 -9.45 1.54 -4.85
CA ARG A 160 -10.84 1.47 -5.32
C ARG A 160 -11.36 2.83 -5.75
N GLU A 161 -11.10 3.86 -4.95
CA GLU A 161 -11.48 5.25 -5.26
C GLU A 161 -10.70 5.81 -6.45
N ALA A 162 -9.46 5.32 -6.70
CA ALA A 162 -8.69 5.61 -7.89
C ALA A 162 -9.23 4.95 -9.18
N GLY A 163 -10.26 4.08 -9.05
CA GLY A 163 -10.95 3.44 -10.17
C GLY A 163 -10.48 2.02 -10.49
N ILE A 164 -9.59 1.41 -9.70
CA ILE A 164 -9.19 0.01 -9.92
C ILE A 164 -10.34 -0.91 -9.49
N PRO A 165 -10.79 -1.86 -10.32
CA PRO A 165 -11.81 -2.85 -9.96
C PRO A 165 -11.41 -3.72 -8.78
N ALA A 166 -12.37 -4.15 -7.96
CA ALA A 166 -12.13 -4.94 -6.75
C ALA A 166 -11.41 -6.27 -7.05
N GLU A 167 -11.80 -6.93 -8.12
CA GLU A 167 -11.25 -8.21 -8.60
C GLU A 167 -9.81 -8.10 -9.12
N GLN A 168 -9.34 -6.87 -9.38
CA GLN A 168 -7.97 -6.59 -9.83
C GLN A 168 -7.04 -6.14 -8.69
N ILE A 169 -7.53 -6.08 -7.45
CA ILE A 169 -6.72 -5.74 -6.27
C ILE A 169 -6.51 -7.01 -5.43
N ALA A 170 -5.29 -7.52 -5.42
CA ALA A 170 -4.90 -8.60 -4.52
C ALA A 170 -4.43 -8.02 -3.17
N VAL A 171 -4.78 -8.70 -2.07
CA VAL A 171 -4.22 -8.44 -0.74
C VAL A 171 -3.54 -9.73 -0.28
N THR A 172 -2.26 -9.64 0.09
CA THR A 172 -1.47 -10.85 0.40
C THR A 172 -1.82 -11.50 1.73
N ASP A 173 -2.44 -10.74 2.65
CA ASP A 173 -2.81 -11.21 4.00
C ASP A 173 -1.63 -11.81 4.79
N ILE A 174 -0.42 -11.32 4.55
CA ILE A 174 0.80 -11.75 5.23
C ILE A 174 1.29 -10.62 6.13
N CYS A 175 1.12 -10.82 7.44
CA CYS A 175 1.58 -9.85 8.44
C CYS A 175 3.07 -10.02 8.76
N THR A 176 3.84 -8.95 8.61
CA THR A 176 5.27 -8.93 8.94
C THR A 176 5.50 -9.11 10.44
N CYS A 177 4.67 -8.51 11.28
CA CYS A 177 4.77 -8.56 12.73
C CYS A 177 4.37 -9.94 13.31
N CYS A 178 3.40 -10.63 12.69
CA CYS A 178 3.01 -11.99 13.09
C CYS A 178 4.01 -13.06 12.66
N ASN A 179 4.89 -12.75 11.70
CA ASN A 179 5.87 -13.68 11.13
C ASN A 179 7.33 -13.20 11.30
N PRO A 180 7.77 -12.80 12.51
CA PRO A 180 9.07 -12.17 12.72
C PRO A 180 10.26 -13.12 12.49
N GLN A 181 10.02 -14.43 12.43
CA GLN A 181 11.02 -15.44 12.13
C GLN A 181 11.40 -15.50 10.64
N PHE A 182 10.54 -14.97 9.75
CA PHE A 182 10.76 -14.96 8.29
C PHE A 182 10.84 -13.56 7.70
N LEU A 183 10.21 -12.58 8.36
CA LEU A 183 10.05 -11.23 7.85
C LEU A 183 10.57 -10.20 8.84
N PHE A 184 11.27 -9.19 8.36
CA PHE A 184 11.65 -8.05 9.21
C PHE A 184 10.41 -7.21 9.57
N SER A 185 10.25 -6.98 10.88
CA SER A 185 9.19 -6.12 11.42
C SER A 185 9.80 -5.10 12.38
N HIS A 186 9.51 -3.84 12.14
CA HIS A 186 9.89 -2.75 13.04
C HIS A 186 9.17 -2.88 14.40
N ARG A 187 7.88 -3.26 14.34
CA ARG A 187 7.04 -3.43 15.52
C ARG A 187 7.51 -4.61 16.38
N ALA A 188 7.66 -5.79 15.79
CA ALA A 188 8.05 -7.00 16.52
C ALA A 188 9.47 -6.90 17.10
N SER A 189 10.37 -6.20 16.42
CA SER A 189 11.78 -6.06 16.84
C SER A 189 12.08 -4.81 17.68
N HIS A 190 11.03 -4.03 18.03
CA HIS A 190 11.19 -2.75 18.75
C HIS A 190 12.23 -1.82 18.08
N GLY A 191 12.19 -1.74 16.74
CA GLY A 191 13.07 -0.92 15.93
C GLY A 191 14.42 -1.54 15.56
N ARG A 192 14.79 -2.69 16.12
CA ARG A 192 16.04 -3.41 15.80
C ARG A 192 15.82 -4.38 14.64
N ARG A 193 15.87 -3.88 13.41
CA ARG A 193 15.46 -4.67 12.25
C ARG A 193 16.30 -4.37 11.02
N GLY A 194 16.34 -5.32 10.08
CA GLY A 194 16.69 -5.08 8.69
C GLY A 194 15.50 -4.53 7.90
N ASN A 195 15.58 -4.59 6.59
CA ASN A 195 14.50 -4.22 5.67
C ASN A 195 14.11 -5.41 4.81
N LEU A 196 12.84 -5.44 4.42
CA LEU A 196 12.31 -6.24 3.33
C LEU A 196 12.48 -5.45 2.03
N GLY A 197 12.69 -6.15 0.93
CA GLY A 197 12.73 -5.57 -0.41
C GLY A 197 11.51 -5.97 -1.22
N ALA A 198 10.86 -5.00 -1.85
CA ALA A 198 9.88 -5.24 -2.91
C ALA A 198 10.53 -4.90 -4.25
N PHE A 199 10.33 -5.76 -5.23
CA PHE A 199 10.94 -5.64 -6.55
C PHE A 199 9.90 -5.91 -7.64
N LEU A 200 9.96 -5.13 -8.72
CA LEU A 200 9.10 -5.30 -9.88
C LEU A 200 9.84 -4.91 -11.15
N MET A 201 9.74 -5.72 -12.21
CA MET A 201 10.43 -5.49 -13.47
C MET A 201 9.60 -6.00 -14.65
N LEU A 202 9.55 -5.24 -15.73
CA LEU A 202 9.10 -5.71 -17.04
C LEU A 202 10.18 -6.55 -17.71
N ARG A 203 9.76 -7.68 -18.30
CA ARG A 203 10.62 -8.53 -19.12
C ARG A 203 10.55 -8.17 -20.60
#